data_2b83658beec3e775bdbf03f2dbf56a00
#
_entry.id   2b83658beec3e775bdbf03f2dbf56a00
#
_cell.length_a   1.000
_cell.length_b   1.000
_cell.length_c   1.000
_cell.angle_alpha   90.00
_cell.angle_beta   90.00
_cell.angle_gamma   90.00
#
_symmetry.space_group_name_H-M   'P 1'
#
loop_
_entity.id
_entity.type
_entity.pdbx_description
1 polymer ?
#
loop_
_entity_poly.entity_id
_entity_poly.type
_entity_poly.pdbx_seq_one_letter_code
_entity_poly.pdbx_strand_id
1 'polypeptide(L)'
;SAASDVYKRQVYSDKEESEVCPYCGYCEGTPPKELYHLYPGVGLYNNRYVIGTCIGFGGFGITYKAWDNVLETVVAVKEYYPTGLVQRVPGKPQVIIYTGESKEEYMQGLERFLDEAKNMAKFVDNPNIVHVDAFFEENNTAYLVMEYLPGMTLKSYLKSKGGRIGCEEVIPIADAVITALKEIHAGGIIHRDISPDNIMLCNDGRIKLLDFGAARFSDADQERTRSIILKPGFAPPEQYQAKSKQGPWTDIYALCATVYRAITGVLPDESVNRVIEDTVQSPIQIYSDIPERISNTVMKGMSIYPEIRFSNVDELKKALDGEKKVMEPKKELRVRRMKRTITVGIALLVVVSMSLYVYNMYKNKKADVVMNAADISIWIAVDDQMNEDGAKAMMDSGIEAFTSSQEKVNVNYKFIPEDQYGSELLKAYENGEMPTIFQAQYATKEIMEDAASVDKVYEYMEKSGSDDCYLLENYKNSIEESKKIPLSFEAPVVYVKRI
;
A
#
# COMPACT_ATOMS: atom_id res chain seq x y z
N SER A 1 31.05 -24.78 -38.88
CA SER A 1 29.72 -24.72 -39.54
C SER A 1 29.31 -23.26 -39.68
N ALA A 2 28.46 -22.90 -40.66
CA ALA A 2 28.05 -21.51 -40.93
C ALA A 2 27.48 -20.78 -39.67
N ALA A 3 26.83 -21.50 -38.74
CA ALA A 3 26.33 -20.94 -37.48
C ALA A 3 27.48 -20.52 -36.52
N SER A 4 28.60 -21.27 -36.52
CA SER A 4 29.79 -20.93 -35.73
C SER A 4 30.49 -19.69 -36.27
N ASP A 5 30.48 -19.49 -37.59
CA ASP A 5 31.15 -18.35 -38.22
C ASP A 5 30.34 -17.05 -38.08
N VAL A 6 29.01 -17.13 -38.11
CA VAL A 6 28.11 -16.00 -37.83
C VAL A 6 28.24 -15.59 -36.38
N TYR A 7 28.32 -16.54 -35.45
CA TYR A 7 28.54 -16.29 -34.02
C TYR A 7 29.87 -15.58 -33.75
N LYS A 8 30.97 -16.07 -34.40
CA LYS A 8 32.30 -15.43 -34.25
C LYS A 8 32.31 -14.00 -34.76
N ARG A 9 31.63 -13.69 -35.87
CA ARG A 9 31.55 -12.32 -36.43
C ARG A 9 30.69 -11.37 -35.60
N GLN A 10 29.68 -11.87 -34.92
CA GLN A 10 28.74 -11.06 -34.11
C GLN A 10 29.19 -10.88 -32.68
N VAL A 11 29.94 -11.82 -32.13
CA VAL A 11 30.38 -11.83 -30.72
C VAL A 11 31.78 -11.22 -30.56
N TYR A 12 32.62 -11.32 -31.60
CA TYR A 12 33.98 -10.78 -31.66
C TYR A 12 34.09 -9.73 -32.76
N SER A 13 34.60 -8.53 -32.44
CA SER A 13 34.84 -7.52 -33.48
C SER A 13 36.00 -7.95 -34.37
N ASP A 14 35.85 -7.78 -35.69
CA ASP A 14 36.84 -8.17 -36.71
C ASP A 14 38.21 -7.45 -36.59
N LYS A 15 38.47 -6.67 -35.55
CA LYS A 15 39.62 -5.77 -35.50
C LYS A 15 40.67 -6.02 -34.43
N GLU A 16 40.42 -6.87 -33.46
CA GLU A 16 41.46 -7.23 -32.47
C GLU A 16 41.23 -8.68 -31.98
N GLU A 17 42.32 -9.43 -31.79
CA GLU A 17 42.34 -10.74 -31.12
C GLU A 17 41.99 -10.57 -29.60
N SER A 18 40.83 -10.01 -29.27
CA SER A 18 40.37 -9.97 -27.91
C SER A 18 39.67 -11.28 -27.58
N GLU A 19 40.17 -12.01 -26.60
CA GLU A 19 39.54 -13.23 -26.07
C GLU A 19 38.15 -12.97 -25.48
N VAL A 20 37.77 -11.70 -25.32
CA VAL A 20 36.53 -11.27 -24.67
C VAL A 20 35.62 -10.50 -25.63
N CYS A 21 34.40 -10.94 -25.78
CA CYS A 21 33.39 -10.24 -26.56
C CYS A 21 33.11 -8.82 -26.00
N PRO A 22 33.34 -7.76 -26.82
CA PRO A 22 33.12 -6.39 -26.37
C PRO A 22 31.66 -6.06 -26.07
N TYR A 23 30.71 -6.81 -26.62
CA TYR A 23 29.28 -6.59 -26.49
C TYR A 23 28.68 -7.27 -25.23
N CYS A 24 29.03 -8.54 -24.99
CA CYS A 24 28.44 -9.31 -23.89
C CYS A 24 29.44 -9.70 -22.80
N GLY A 25 30.75 -9.49 -22.97
CA GLY A 25 31.78 -9.86 -22.02
C GLY A 25 32.09 -11.37 -21.97
N TYR A 26 31.59 -12.15 -22.93
CA TYR A 26 31.86 -13.58 -22.99
C TYR A 26 33.30 -13.84 -23.52
N CYS A 27 33.98 -14.75 -22.83
CA CYS A 27 35.28 -15.28 -23.30
C CYS A 27 35.07 -16.68 -23.85
N GLU A 28 35.60 -16.96 -25.06
CA GLU A 28 35.41 -18.28 -25.67
C GLU A 28 35.95 -19.41 -24.78
N GLY A 29 35.13 -20.46 -24.61
CA GLY A 29 35.47 -21.60 -23.75
C GLY A 29 35.12 -21.41 -22.27
N THR A 30 34.67 -20.21 -21.84
CA THR A 30 34.21 -20.01 -20.45
C THR A 30 32.83 -20.67 -20.26
N PRO A 31 32.67 -21.57 -19.28
CA PRO A 31 31.37 -22.15 -18.99
C PRO A 31 30.42 -21.08 -18.45
N PRO A 32 29.08 -21.27 -18.55
CA PRO A 32 28.13 -20.39 -17.90
C PRO A 32 28.35 -20.39 -16.39
N LYS A 33 27.91 -19.34 -15.70
CA LYS A 33 28.05 -19.23 -14.22
C LYS A 33 27.46 -20.41 -13.48
N GLU A 34 26.33 -20.90 -13.96
CA GLU A 34 25.67 -22.11 -13.46
C GLU A 34 25.35 -23.03 -14.64
N LEU A 35 25.42 -24.35 -14.41
CA LEU A 35 25.22 -25.34 -15.47
C LEU A 35 23.83 -25.32 -16.11
N TYR A 36 22.85 -24.80 -15.38
CA TYR A 36 21.48 -24.65 -15.86
C TYR A 36 21.22 -23.32 -16.60
N HIS A 37 22.19 -22.41 -16.68
CA HIS A 37 22.07 -21.21 -17.51
C HIS A 37 22.12 -21.56 -18.99
N LEU A 38 21.49 -20.72 -19.83
CA LEU A 38 21.68 -20.80 -21.27
C LEU A 38 23.16 -20.53 -21.59
N TYR A 39 23.68 -21.33 -22.50
CA TYR A 39 25.04 -21.16 -22.95
C TYR A 39 25.14 -19.95 -23.90
N PRO A 40 26.21 -19.17 -23.82
CA PRO A 40 26.47 -18.14 -24.80
C PRO A 40 26.47 -18.68 -26.23
N GLY A 41 25.83 -17.92 -27.15
CA GLY A 41 25.63 -18.33 -28.54
C GLY A 41 24.30 -19.05 -28.80
N VAL A 42 23.52 -19.36 -27.78
CA VAL A 42 22.15 -19.87 -27.98
C VAL A 42 21.29 -18.77 -28.62
N GLY A 43 20.71 -19.10 -29.79
CA GLY A 43 19.78 -18.22 -30.49
C GLY A 43 18.34 -18.46 -30.01
N LEU A 44 17.61 -17.40 -29.74
CA LEU A 44 16.19 -17.38 -29.38
C LEU A 44 15.39 -16.62 -30.44
N TYR A 45 14.10 -16.92 -30.55
CA TYR A 45 13.16 -16.27 -31.43
C TYR A 45 13.67 -16.27 -32.91
N ASN A 46 13.84 -17.46 -33.46
CA ASN A 46 14.42 -17.67 -34.80
C ASN A 46 15.82 -17.04 -34.96
N ASN A 47 16.68 -17.15 -33.97
CA ASN A 47 18.02 -16.55 -33.92
C ASN A 47 18.03 -15.01 -33.95
N ARG A 48 16.93 -14.33 -33.65
CA ARG A 48 16.95 -12.88 -33.54
C ARG A 48 17.79 -12.46 -32.32
N TYR A 49 17.60 -13.11 -31.17
CA TYR A 49 18.33 -12.78 -29.96
C TYR A 49 19.40 -13.84 -29.69
N VAL A 50 20.64 -13.44 -29.67
CA VAL A 50 21.78 -14.33 -29.37
C VAL A 50 22.20 -14.11 -27.93
N ILE A 51 22.08 -15.14 -27.10
CA ILE A 51 22.43 -15.09 -25.67
C ILE A 51 23.94 -14.92 -25.50
N GLY A 52 24.32 -14.00 -24.65
CA GLY A 52 25.67 -13.77 -24.18
C GLY A 52 25.86 -14.27 -22.72
N THR A 53 26.41 -13.40 -21.85
CA THR A 53 26.67 -13.74 -20.45
C THR A 53 25.46 -13.50 -19.55
N CYS A 54 25.32 -14.32 -18.52
CA CYS A 54 24.35 -14.06 -17.43
C CYS A 54 24.80 -12.84 -16.62
N ILE A 55 23.92 -11.84 -16.54
CA ILE A 55 24.12 -10.60 -15.77
C ILE A 55 23.42 -10.60 -14.42
N GLY A 56 22.38 -11.43 -14.24
CA GLY A 56 21.66 -11.59 -13.00
C GLY A 56 20.87 -12.88 -12.95
N PHE A 57 20.69 -13.45 -11.76
CA PHE A 57 19.80 -14.60 -11.55
C PHE A 57 19.28 -14.62 -10.11
N GLY A 58 18.12 -15.24 -9.93
CA GLY A 58 17.44 -15.33 -8.64
C GLY A 58 16.39 -16.44 -8.64
N GLY A 59 15.56 -16.48 -7.60
CA GLY A 59 14.58 -17.55 -7.40
C GLY A 59 13.52 -17.68 -8.51
N PHE A 60 13.29 -16.63 -9.32
CA PHE A 60 12.23 -16.61 -10.32
C PHE A 60 12.71 -16.53 -11.76
N GLY A 61 13.97 -16.21 -11.99
CA GLY A 61 14.44 -16.04 -13.35
C GLY A 61 15.92 -15.74 -13.48
N ILE A 62 16.37 -15.75 -14.73
CA ILE A 62 17.74 -15.53 -15.10
C ILE A 62 17.76 -14.40 -16.15
N THR A 63 18.62 -13.41 -15.97
CA THR A 63 18.77 -12.31 -16.93
C THR A 63 20.11 -12.42 -17.64
N TYR A 64 20.06 -12.39 -18.95
CA TYR A 64 21.22 -12.47 -19.82
C TYR A 64 21.45 -11.14 -20.53
N LYS A 65 22.68 -10.79 -20.78
CA LYS A 65 23.05 -9.84 -21.82
C LYS A 65 22.99 -10.57 -23.15
N ALA A 66 22.34 -10.01 -24.15
CA ALA A 66 22.13 -10.63 -25.46
C ALA A 66 22.32 -9.62 -26.58
N TRP A 67 22.41 -10.13 -27.79
CA TRP A 67 22.53 -9.35 -29.03
C TRP A 67 21.26 -9.52 -29.86
N ASP A 68 20.64 -8.42 -30.29
CA ASP A 68 19.55 -8.44 -31.29
C ASP A 68 20.14 -8.34 -32.69
N ASN A 69 20.02 -9.42 -33.46
CA ASN A 69 20.52 -9.51 -34.83
C ASN A 69 19.77 -8.64 -35.86
N VAL A 70 18.57 -8.16 -35.51
CA VAL A 70 17.74 -7.32 -36.38
C VAL A 70 18.04 -5.85 -36.15
N LEU A 71 18.10 -5.44 -34.86
CA LEU A 71 18.37 -4.05 -34.51
C LEU A 71 19.86 -3.75 -34.34
N GLU A 72 20.73 -4.76 -34.43
CA GLU A 72 22.18 -4.66 -34.23
C GLU A 72 22.56 -3.94 -32.95
N THR A 73 21.90 -4.30 -31.83
CA THR A 73 22.09 -3.68 -30.53
C THR A 73 22.13 -4.70 -29.40
N VAL A 74 22.71 -4.28 -28.27
CA VAL A 74 22.73 -5.08 -27.06
C VAL A 74 21.40 -4.92 -26.33
N VAL A 75 20.81 -6.05 -25.92
CA VAL A 75 19.57 -6.14 -25.16
C VAL A 75 19.77 -6.95 -23.88
N ALA A 76 18.86 -6.84 -22.92
CA ALA A 76 18.74 -7.74 -21.79
C ALA A 76 17.59 -8.72 -22.03
N VAL A 77 17.82 -10.01 -21.79
CA VAL A 77 16.80 -11.06 -21.92
C VAL A 77 16.61 -11.71 -20.58
N LYS A 78 15.42 -11.51 -20.00
CA LYS A 78 15.00 -12.16 -18.75
C LYS A 78 14.23 -13.43 -19.08
N GLU A 79 14.70 -14.56 -18.58
CA GLU A 79 14.08 -15.87 -18.72
C GLU A 79 13.28 -16.20 -17.45
N TYR A 80 12.06 -16.68 -17.59
CA TYR A 80 11.32 -17.27 -16.49
C TYR A 80 11.90 -18.63 -16.13
N TYR A 81 12.60 -18.70 -14.98
CA TYR A 81 13.26 -19.92 -14.49
C TYR A 81 13.08 -20.02 -12.97
N PRO A 82 11.90 -20.43 -12.47
CA PRO A 82 11.66 -20.56 -11.04
C PRO A 82 12.42 -21.74 -10.47
N THR A 83 13.43 -21.42 -9.67
CA THR A 83 14.28 -22.43 -9.01
C THR A 83 13.42 -23.31 -8.10
N GLY A 84 13.56 -24.62 -8.23
CA GLY A 84 12.77 -25.60 -7.46
C GLY A 84 11.53 -26.14 -8.18
N LEU A 85 11.04 -25.49 -9.23
CA LEU A 85 9.93 -25.97 -10.06
C LEU A 85 10.39 -26.58 -11.41
N VAL A 86 11.63 -26.26 -11.79
CA VAL A 86 12.20 -26.64 -13.09
C VAL A 86 13.65 -27.07 -12.97
N GLN A 87 14.10 -27.76 -14.02
CA GLN A 87 15.51 -28.06 -14.24
C GLN A 87 15.86 -27.91 -15.71
N ARG A 88 17.15 -27.81 -16.03
CA ARG A 88 17.68 -27.79 -17.38
C ARG A 88 18.85 -28.75 -17.52
N VAL A 89 18.89 -29.51 -18.60
CA VAL A 89 20.06 -30.30 -18.97
C VAL A 89 21.16 -29.36 -19.46
N PRO A 90 22.38 -29.44 -18.93
CA PRO A 90 23.48 -28.60 -19.39
C PRO A 90 23.66 -28.63 -20.93
N GLY A 91 23.78 -27.46 -21.54
CA GLY A 91 23.93 -27.29 -22.98
C GLY A 91 22.64 -27.41 -23.79
N LYS A 92 21.49 -27.74 -23.20
CA LYS A 92 20.19 -27.73 -23.87
C LYS A 92 19.39 -26.50 -23.47
N PRO A 93 18.71 -25.79 -24.38
CA PRO A 93 17.94 -24.61 -24.03
C PRO A 93 16.61 -24.93 -23.33
N GLN A 94 16.05 -26.13 -23.57
CA GLN A 94 14.71 -26.51 -23.07
C GLN A 94 14.68 -26.66 -21.55
N VAL A 95 13.65 -26.09 -20.94
CA VAL A 95 13.33 -26.26 -19.52
C VAL A 95 12.51 -27.53 -19.35
N ILE A 96 12.83 -28.28 -18.31
CA ILE A 96 12.08 -29.48 -17.88
C ILE A 96 11.30 -29.10 -16.62
N ILE A 97 9.98 -29.12 -16.73
CA ILE A 97 9.06 -28.75 -15.65
C ILE A 97 8.81 -29.99 -14.80
N TYR A 98 8.88 -29.86 -13.45
CA TYR A 98 8.52 -30.95 -12.57
C TYR A 98 7.02 -31.26 -12.65
N THR A 99 6.65 -32.51 -12.37
CA THR A 99 5.26 -32.98 -12.45
C THR A 99 4.49 -32.71 -11.15
N GLY A 100 3.16 -32.91 -11.18
CA GLY A 100 2.29 -32.72 -10.02
C GLY A 100 2.01 -31.25 -9.72
N GLU A 101 1.89 -30.90 -8.44
CA GLU A 101 1.59 -29.54 -7.97
C GLU A 101 2.58 -28.49 -8.49
N SER A 102 3.85 -28.87 -8.62
CA SER A 102 4.91 -28.00 -9.18
C SER A 102 4.62 -27.55 -10.59
N LYS A 103 3.93 -28.38 -11.40
CA LYS A 103 3.54 -27.99 -12.77
C LYS A 103 2.46 -26.91 -12.76
N GLU A 104 1.48 -27.02 -11.89
CA GLU A 104 0.41 -26.01 -11.77
C GLU A 104 0.98 -24.69 -11.27
N GLU A 105 1.86 -24.73 -10.27
CA GLU A 105 2.55 -23.57 -9.76
C GLU A 105 3.42 -22.90 -10.84
N TYR A 106 4.14 -23.71 -11.62
CA TYR A 106 4.94 -23.24 -12.75
C TYR A 106 4.08 -22.51 -13.79
N MET A 107 2.96 -23.10 -14.21
CA MET A 107 2.07 -22.51 -15.21
C MET A 107 1.44 -21.20 -14.73
N GLN A 108 1.03 -21.14 -13.47
CA GLN A 108 0.52 -19.90 -12.88
C GLN A 108 1.60 -18.80 -12.81
N GLY A 109 2.84 -19.19 -12.50
CA GLY A 109 3.96 -18.27 -12.48
C GLY A 109 4.34 -17.77 -13.89
N LEU A 110 4.27 -18.64 -14.90
CA LEU A 110 4.49 -18.30 -16.29
C LEU A 110 3.47 -17.27 -16.81
N GLU A 111 2.19 -17.50 -16.51
CA GLU A 111 1.11 -16.55 -16.86
C GLU A 111 1.38 -15.17 -16.23
N ARG A 112 1.76 -15.15 -14.95
CA ARG A 112 2.11 -13.90 -14.25
C ARG A 112 3.30 -13.19 -14.88
N PHE A 113 4.33 -13.93 -15.28
CA PHE A 113 5.51 -13.38 -15.95
C PHE A 113 5.15 -12.71 -17.29
N LEU A 114 4.26 -13.35 -18.07
CA LEU A 114 3.77 -12.78 -19.33
C LEU A 114 2.88 -11.56 -19.10
N ASP A 115 2.06 -11.55 -18.06
CA ASP A 115 1.23 -10.40 -17.70
C ASP A 115 2.07 -9.23 -17.19
N GLU A 116 3.16 -9.51 -16.46
CA GLU A 116 4.17 -8.51 -16.11
C GLU A 116 4.74 -7.84 -17.36
N ALA A 117 5.18 -8.63 -18.35
CA ALA A 117 5.71 -8.13 -19.59
C ALA A 117 4.71 -7.23 -20.35
N LYS A 118 3.44 -7.65 -20.43
CA LYS A 118 2.35 -6.86 -21.03
C LYS A 118 2.12 -5.54 -20.29
N ASN A 119 2.20 -5.55 -18.96
CA ASN A 119 2.02 -4.34 -18.15
C ASN A 119 3.17 -3.36 -18.33
N MET A 120 4.42 -3.85 -18.36
CA MET A 120 5.61 -3.01 -18.62
C MET A 120 5.55 -2.37 -20.01
N ALA A 121 5.12 -3.12 -21.02
CA ALA A 121 4.99 -2.64 -22.40
C ALA A 121 4.03 -1.47 -22.59
N LYS A 122 3.17 -1.16 -21.61
CA LYS A 122 2.27 0.01 -21.64
C LYS A 122 3.00 1.34 -21.38
N PHE A 123 4.20 1.32 -20.80
CA PHE A 123 4.93 2.50 -20.32
C PHE A 123 6.16 2.81 -21.19
N VAL A 124 6.07 2.55 -22.49
CA VAL A 124 7.17 2.67 -23.47
C VAL A 124 7.83 4.05 -23.48
N ASP A 125 7.02 5.10 -23.29
CA ASP A 125 7.48 6.49 -23.40
C ASP A 125 8.06 7.05 -22.09
N ASN A 126 7.98 6.31 -20.97
CA ASN A 126 8.49 6.81 -19.71
C ASN A 126 10.02 6.64 -19.59
N PRO A 127 10.78 7.74 -19.46
CA PRO A 127 12.24 7.67 -19.40
C PRO A 127 12.77 6.96 -18.15
N ASN A 128 11.96 6.85 -17.09
CA ASN A 128 12.34 6.26 -15.82
C ASN A 128 11.81 4.83 -15.60
N ILE A 129 11.25 4.20 -16.65
CA ILE A 129 10.87 2.79 -16.65
C ILE A 129 11.74 2.07 -17.68
N VAL A 130 12.14 0.83 -17.39
CA VAL A 130 12.88 0.02 -18.37
C VAL A 130 11.98 -0.27 -19.56
N HIS A 131 12.52 -0.05 -20.77
CA HIS A 131 11.81 -0.30 -22.02
C HIS A 131 11.75 -1.80 -22.32
N VAL A 132 10.56 -2.29 -22.67
CA VAL A 132 10.31 -3.66 -23.12
C VAL A 132 10.19 -3.68 -24.63
N ASP A 133 11.07 -4.44 -25.29
CA ASP A 133 11.11 -4.59 -26.76
C ASP A 133 10.21 -5.72 -27.26
N ALA A 134 10.20 -6.86 -26.54
CA ALA A 134 9.42 -8.04 -26.92
C ALA A 134 9.25 -9.00 -25.74
N PHE A 135 8.29 -9.89 -25.85
CA PHE A 135 8.18 -11.08 -25.00
C PHE A 135 7.62 -12.24 -25.83
N PHE A 136 8.06 -13.46 -25.52
CA PHE A 136 7.66 -14.65 -26.27
C PHE A 136 7.87 -15.92 -25.42
N GLU A 137 7.20 -16.98 -25.83
CA GLU A 137 7.37 -18.32 -25.28
C GLU A 137 8.22 -19.18 -26.20
N GLU A 138 9.25 -19.83 -25.65
CA GLU A 138 10.12 -20.78 -26.33
C GLU A 138 10.78 -21.68 -25.27
N ASN A 139 11.29 -22.86 -25.67
CA ASN A 139 12.02 -23.76 -24.79
C ASN A 139 11.24 -24.20 -23.52
N ASN A 140 9.92 -24.31 -23.58
CA ASN A 140 9.01 -24.59 -22.47
C ASN A 140 9.05 -23.51 -21.36
N THR A 141 9.43 -22.29 -21.68
CA THR A 141 9.44 -21.14 -20.77
C THR A 141 9.09 -19.86 -21.53
N ALA A 142 9.18 -18.71 -20.87
CA ALA A 142 9.00 -17.41 -21.50
C ALA A 142 10.23 -16.52 -21.30
N TYR A 143 10.39 -15.63 -22.27
CA TYR A 143 11.45 -14.65 -22.33
C TYR A 143 10.87 -13.25 -22.44
N LEU A 144 11.47 -12.31 -21.71
CA LEU A 144 11.20 -10.89 -21.77
C LEU A 144 12.46 -10.19 -22.28
N VAL A 145 12.36 -9.51 -23.41
CA VAL A 145 13.45 -8.73 -24.00
C VAL A 145 13.26 -7.26 -23.64
N MET A 146 14.29 -6.65 -23.12
CA MET A 146 14.27 -5.25 -22.69
C MET A 146 15.60 -4.54 -23.05
N GLU A 147 15.57 -3.22 -23.00
CA GLU A 147 16.79 -2.44 -23.19
C GLU A 147 17.88 -2.90 -22.20
N TYR A 148 19.12 -3.02 -22.69
CA TYR A 148 20.26 -3.23 -21.82
C TYR A 148 20.68 -1.90 -21.18
N LEU A 149 20.76 -1.87 -19.87
CA LEU A 149 21.11 -0.69 -19.08
C LEU A 149 22.55 -0.81 -18.54
N PRO A 150 23.53 -0.16 -19.19
CA PRO A 150 24.88 -0.12 -18.64
C PRO A 150 24.90 0.74 -17.36
N GLY A 151 25.27 0.12 -16.24
CA GLY A 151 25.24 0.76 -14.94
C GLY A 151 25.20 -0.25 -13.81
N MET A 152 24.67 0.16 -12.67
CA MET A 152 24.53 -0.71 -11.50
C MET A 152 23.22 -0.42 -10.77
N THR A 153 22.71 -1.41 -10.04
CA THR A 153 21.56 -1.19 -9.16
C THR A 153 21.90 -0.26 -8.00
N LEU A 154 20.88 0.43 -7.46
CA LEU A 154 21.07 1.26 -6.27
C LEU A 154 21.65 0.45 -5.10
N LYS A 155 21.32 -0.82 -4.97
CA LYS A 155 21.93 -1.73 -3.97
C LYS A 155 23.44 -1.84 -4.14
N SER A 156 23.89 -2.09 -5.37
CA SER A 156 25.32 -2.18 -5.68
C SER A 156 26.03 -0.83 -5.49
N TYR A 157 25.36 0.25 -5.86
CA TYR A 157 25.86 1.60 -5.65
C TYR A 157 26.03 1.93 -4.16
N LEU A 158 25.01 1.67 -3.34
CA LEU A 158 25.09 1.83 -1.90
C LEU A 158 26.26 1.03 -1.30
N LYS A 159 26.44 -0.22 -1.75
CA LYS A 159 27.56 -1.06 -1.32
C LYS A 159 28.90 -0.42 -1.68
N SER A 160 29.04 0.14 -2.89
CA SER A 160 30.28 0.82 -3.33
C SER A 160 30.59 2.11 -2.55
N LYS A 161 29.55 2.77 -2.03
CA LYS A 161 29.64 4.01 -1.24
C LYS A 161 29.77 3.76 0.27
N GLY A 162 30.03 2.54 0.70
CA GLY A 162 30.18 2.21 2.13
C GLY A 162 28.86 2.04 2.87
N GLY A 163 27.77 1.83 2.15
CA GLY A 163 26.45 1.45 2.68
C GLY A 163 25.41 2.57 2.75
N ARG A 164 25.79 3.84 2.61
CA ARG A 164 24.86 4.99 2.57
C ARG A 164 25.31 6.07 1.59
N ILE A 165 24.36 6.96 1.22
CA ILE A 165 24.60 8.16 0.40
C ILE A 165 23.92 9.37 1.02
N GLY A 166 24.31 10.57 0.59
CA GLY A 166 23.70 11.81 1.06
C GLY A 166 22.32 12.09 0.49
N CYS A 167 21.60 13.01 1.13
CA CYS A 167 20.29 13.44 0.65
C CYS A 167 20.36 14.04 -0.77
N GLU A 168 21.45 14.71 -1.11
CA GLU A 168 21.65 15.31 -2.43
C GLU A 168 21.73 14.26 -3.56
N GLU A 169 22.27 13.08 -3.26
CA GLU A 169 22.33 11.97 -4.21
C GLU A 169 21.00 11.19 -4.28
N VAL A 170 20.31 10.99 -3.15
CA VAL A 170 19.11 10.14 -3.12
C VAL A 170 17.85 10.84 -3.63
N ILE A 171 17.74 12.18 -3.48
CA ILE A 171 16.54 12.90 -3.92
C ILE A 171 16.32 12.79 -5.43
N PRO A 172 17.32 13.00 -6.31
CA PRO A 172 17.15 12.76 -7.75
C PRO A 172 16.73 11.32 -8.09
N ILE A 173 17.21 10.33 -7.32
CA ILE A 173 16.80 8.93 -7.49
C ILE A 173 15.33 8.76 -7.12
N ALA A 174 14.91 9.32 -5.99
CA ALA A 174 13.51 9.28 -5.57
C ALA A 174 12.59 9.99 -6.59
N ASP A 175 13.02 11.12 -7.15
CA ASP A 175 12.27 11.88 -8.15
C ASP A 175 12.04 11.07 -9.44
N ALA A 176 13.06 10.37 -9.91
CA ALA A 176 12.94 9.49 -11.07
C ALA A 176 11.93 8.36 -10.82
N VAL A 177 11.99 7.73 -9.63
CA VAL A 177 11.03 6.68 -9.24
C VAL A 177 9.62 7.26 -9.07
N ILE A 178 9.46 8.46 -8.51
CA ILE A 178 8.16 9.15 -8.40
C ILE A 178 7.58 9.40 -9.80
N THR A 179 8.41 9.82 -10.76
CA THR A 179 7.97 10.04 -12.15
C THR A 179 7.47 8.75 -12.79
N ALA A 180 8.18 7.63 -12.59
CA ALA A 180 7.74 6.32 -13.04
C ALA A 180 6.42 5.90 -12.37
N LEU A 181 6.35 5.98 -11.04
CA LEU A 181 5.17 5.58 -10.27
C LEU A 181 3.93 6.43 -10.60
N LYS A 182 4.10 7.69 -10.97
CA LYS A 182 2.98 8.56 -11.37
C LYS A 182 2.22 7.99 -12.57
N GLU A 183 2.92 7.54 -13.60
CA GLU A 183 2.30 6.91 -14.77
C GLU A 183 1.75 5.52 -14.45
N ILE A 184 2.49 4.70 -13.70
CA ILE A 184 2.07 3.37 -13.29
C ILE A 184 0.74 3.45 -12.54
N HIS A 185 0.63 4.36 -11.56
CA HIS A 185 -0.58 4.57 -10.78
C HIS A 185 -1.72 5.17 -11.61
N ALA A 186 -1.42 6.06 -12.56
CA ALA A 186 -2.43 6.58 -13.50
C ALA A 186 -3.01 5.47 -14.39
N GLY A 187 -2.20 4.44 -14.70
CA GLY A 187 -2.64 3.23 -15.38
C GLY A 187 -3.40 2.23 -14.48
N GLY A 188 -3.68 2.58 -13.21
CA GLY A 188 -4.36 1.72 -12.25
C GLY A 188 -3.51 0.54 -11.74
N ILE A 189 -2.20 0.57 -11.97
CA ILE A 189 -1.27 -0.50 -11.59
C ILE A 189 -0.51 -0.08 -10.32
N ILE A 190 -0.27 -1.03 -9.43
CA ILE A 190 0.59 -0.88 -8.26
C ILE A 190 1.82 -1.76 -8.46
N HIS A 191 3.03 -1.20 -8.28
CA HIS A 191 4.29 -1.87 -8.57
C HIS A 191 4.63 -2.99 -7.57
N ARG A 192 4.49 -2.71 -6.26
CA ARG A 192 4.62 -3.66 -5.13
C ARG A 192 6.03 -4.19 -4.83
N ASP A 193 7.02 -3.87 -5.62
CA ASP A 193 8.41 -4.33 -5.41
C ASP A 193 9.45 -3.22 -5.59
N ILE A 194 9.17 -2.04 -5.05
CA ILE A 194 10.14 -0.94 -5.01
C ILE A 194 11.20 -1.26 -3.95
N SER A 195 12.46 -1.32 -4.39
CA SER A 195 13.60 -1.59 -3.51
C SER A 195 14.91 -1.20 -4.21
N PRO A 196 16.04 -1.11 -3.49
CA PRO A 196 17.34 -0.81 -4.10
C PRO A 196 17.79 -1.81 -5.18
N ASP A 197 17.27 -3.02 -5.19
CA ASP A 197 17.57 -4.03 -6.22
C ASP A 197 16.92 -3.68 -7.57
N ASN A 198 15.75 -3.01 -7.56
CA ASN A 198 14.93 -2.73 -8.73
C ASN A 198 15.06 -1.28 -9.25
N ILE A 199 16.04 -0.53 -8.76
CA ILE A 199 16.37 0.82 -9.25
C ILE A 199 17.75 0.77 -9.89
N MET A 200 17.81 1.05 -11.21
CA MET A 200 19.04 1.06 -11.99
C MET A 200 19.58 2.48 -12.12
N LEU A 201 20.85 2.66 -11.79
CA LEU A 201 21.61 3.87 -12.02
C LEU A 201 22.49 3.64 -13.25
N CYS A 202 22.10 4.26 -14.36
CA CYS A 202 22.80 4.09 -15.64
C CYS A 202 24.05 4.96 -15.70
N ASN A 203 25.07 4.51 -16.46
CA ASN A 203 26.32 5.25 -16.62
C ASN A 203 26.14 6.61 -17.33
N ASP A 204 25.06 6.78 -18.08
CA ASP A 204 24.66 8.03 -18.75
C ASP A 204 23.86 8.99 -17.86
N GLY A 205 23.68 8.64 -16.59
CA GLY A 205 22.95 9.44 -15.61
C GLY A 205 21.44 9.18 -15.58
N ARG A 206 20.90 8.35 -16.48
CA ARG A 206 19.48 7.93 -16.40
C ARG A 206 19.26 7.05 -15.17
N ILE A 207 18.08 7.19 -14.57
CA ILE A 207 17.63 6.34 -13.47
C ILE A 207 16.37 5.63 -13.92
N LYS A 208 16.39 4.30 -13.87
CA LYS A 208 15.28 3.49 -14.35
C LYS A 208 14.79 2.49 -13.31
N LEU A 209 13.47 2.39 -13.22
CA LEU A 209 12.79 1.38 -12.44
C LEU A 209 12.74 0.09 -13.26
N LEU A 210 13.21 -0.99 -12.66
CA LEU A 210 13.19 -2.33 -13.21
C LEU A 210 11.98 -3.09 -12.67
N ASP A 211 11.65 -4.19 -13.31
CA ASP A 211 10.90 -5.33 -12.77
C ASP A 211 9.53 -5.01 -12.14
N PHE A 212 8.48 -5.43 -12.82
CA PHE A 212 7.10 -5.33 -12.35
C PHE A 212 6.60 -6.67 -11.75
N GLY A 213 7.51 -7.53 -11.27
CA GLY A 213 7.23 -8.91 -10.87
C GLY A 213 6.15 -9.11 -9.80
N ALA A 214 5.74 -8.03 -9.13
CA ALA A 214 4.64 -8.03 -8.19
C ALA A 214 3.48 -7.09 -8.60
N ALA A 215 3.59 -6.44 -9.79
CA ALA A 215 2.62 -5.45 -10.23
C ALA A 215 1.25 -6.07 -10.54
N ARG A 216 0.16 -5.45 -10.07
CA ARG A 216 -1.24 -5.86 -10.32
C ARG A 216 -2.16 -4.65 -10.41
N PHE A 217 -3.29 -4.82 -11.09
CA PHE A 217 -4.38 -3.86 -11.01
C PHE A 217 -4.93 -3.79 -9.58
N SER A 218 -5.27 -2.58 -9.12
CA SER A 218 -5.72 -2.31 -7.75
C SER A 218 -6.99 -3.07 -7.33
N ASP A 219 -7.85 -3.42 -8.29
CA ASP A 219 -9.16 -4.02 -8.05
C ASP A 219 -9.27 -5.52 -8.44
N ALA A 220 -8.24 -6.11 -9.05
CA ALA A 220 -8.27 -7.49 -9.51
C ALA A 220 -7.52 -8.45 -8.57
N ASP A 221 -8.18 -9.49 -8.13
CA ASP A 221 -7.67 -10.70 -7.48
C ASP A 221 -7.05 -10.57 -6.07
N GLN A 222 -7.88 -10.33 -5.07
CA GLN A 222 -7.50 -10.51 -3.66
C GLN A 222 -7.31 -12.00 -3.25
N GLU A 223 -7.76 -12.96 -4.04
CA GLU A 223 -7.78 -14.39 -3.65
C GLU A 223 -6.53 -15.21 -4.04
N ARG A 224 -5.64 -14.69 -4.92
CA ARG A 224 -4.51 -15.47 -5.47
C ARG A 224 -3.15 -15.18 -4.84
N THR A 225 -3.05 -14.76 -3.60
CA THR A 225 -1.83 -14.18 -2.98
C THR A 225 -0.86 -15.22 -2.36
N ARG A 226 -0.81 -16.46 -2.84
CA ARG A 226 0.01 -17.52 -2.18
C ARG A 226 1.51 -17.55 -2.50
N SER A 227 2.05 -16.74 -3.42
CA SER A 227 3.45 -16.89 -3.86
C SER A 227 4.20 -15.58 -4.10
N ILE A 228 3.91 -14.51 -3.34
CA ILE A 228 4.71 -13.29 -3.42
C ILE A 228 5.81 -13.37 -2.38
N ILE A 229 7.06 -13.48 -2.81
CA ILE A 229 8.20 -13.28 -1.91
C ILE A 229 8.31 -11.77 -1.66
N LEU A 230 7.89 -11.37 -0.48
CA LEU A 230 8.01 -10.00 -0.01
C LEU A 230 9.45 -9.69 0.36
N LYS A 231 9.90 -8.45 0.11
CA LYS A 231 11.24 -7.99 0.51
C LYS A 231 11.19 -7.43 1.93
N PRO A 232 11.77 -8.11 2.92
CA PRO A 232 11.79 -7.64 4.30
C PRO A 232 12.31 -6.21 4.40
N GLY A 233 11.66 -5.38 5.22
CA GLY A 233 12.00 -3.98 5.42
C GLY A 233 11.45 -3.02 4.35
N PHE A 234 11.10 -3.49 3.14
CA PHE A 234 10.56 -2.64 2.08
C PHE A 234 9.04 -2.85 1.88
N ALA A 235 8.53 -4.04 2.15
CA ALA A 235 7.12 -4.36 1.99
C ALA A 235 6.29 -3.80 3.17
N PRO A 236 5.20 -3.04 2.90
CA PRO A 236 4.30 -2.54 3.94
C PRO A 236 3.37 -3.63 4.50
N PRO A 237 2.69 -3.39 5.66
CA PRO A 237 1.87 -4.40 6.33
C PRO A 237 0.75 -4.99 5.45
N GLU A 238 0.14 -4.15 4.62
CA GLU A 238 -0.96 -4.56 3.73
C GLU A 238 -0.54 -5.56 2.65
N GLN A 239 0.75 -5.72 2.36
CA GLN A 239 1.23 -6.75 1.44
C GLN A 239 1.31 -8.13 2.08
N TYR A 240 1.40 -8.21 3.41
CA TYR A 240 1.41 -9.47 4.17
C TYR A 240 0.01 -10.02 4.41
N GLN A 241 -1.04 -9.23 4.18
CA GLN A 241 -2.43 -9.59 4.43
C GLN A 241 -3.21 -9.78 3.13
N ALA A 242 -3.71 -10.98 2.89
CA ALA A 242 -4.39 -11.35 1.64
C ALA A 242 -5.63 -10.50 1.31
N LYS A 243 -6.34 -9.96 2.31
CA LYS A 243 -7.57 -9.18 2.15
C LYS A 243 -7.37 -7.68 2.33
N SER A 244 -6.15 -7.21 2.53
CA SER A 244 -5.88 -5.79 2.76
C SER A 244 -5.90 -5.00 1.44
N LYS A 245 -6.50 -3.81 1.47
CA LYS A 245 -6.51 -2.91 0.31
C LYS A 245 -5.11 -2.38 0.06
N GLN A 246 -4.64 -2.51 -1.17
CA GLN A 246 -3.39 -1.95 -1.64
C GLN A 246 -3.67 -0.81 -2.62
N GLY A 247 -2.77 0.16 -2.69
CA GLY A 247 -2.93 1.34 -3.53
C GLY A 247 -1.61 2.09 -3.70
N PRO A 248 -1.60 3.31 -4.26
CA PRO A 248 -0.40 4.13 -4.42
C PRO A 248 0.44 4.27 -3.14
N TRP A 249 -0.22 4.30 -1.99
CA TRP A 249 0.43 4.35 -0.67
C TRP A 249 1.31 3.13 -0.36
N THR A 250 1.07 1.99 -1.00
CA THR A 250 1.88 0.78 -0.89
C THR A 250 3.27 0.99 -1.49
N ASP A 251 3.34 1.54 -2.70
CA ASP A 251 4.60 1.85 -3.38
C ASP A 251 5.31 3.04 -2.71
N ILE A 252 4.56 4.00 -2.19
CA ILE A 252 5.09 5.14 -1.42
C ILE A 252 5.83 4.66 -0.17
N TYR A 253 5.28 3.67 0.55
CA TYR A 253 5.98 3.06 1.67
C TYR A 253 7.32 2.47 1.22
N ALA A 254 7.29 1.65 0.19
CA ALA A 254 8.48 0.96 -0.32
C ALA A 254 9.55 1.93 -0.85
N LEU A 255 9.14 3.01 -1.52
CA LEU A 255 10.05 4.08 -1.94
C LEU A 255 10.65 4.80 -0.74
N CYS A 256 9.85 5.18 0.26
CA CYS A 256 10.35 5.84 1.46
C CYS A 256 11.27 4.91 2.27
N ALA A 257 10.98 3.60 2.34
CA ALA A 257 11.88 2.61 2.95
C ALA A 257 13.20 2.48 2.17
N THR A 258 13.15 2.58 0.84
CA THR A 258 14.34 2.63 -0.03
C THR A 258 15.18 3.87 0.24
N VAL A 259 14.55 5.04 0.33
CA VAL A 259 15.22 6.31 0.68
C VAL A 259 15.79 6.22 2.08
N TYR A 260 15.02 5.74 3.05
CA TYR A 260 15.49 5.52 4.43
C TYR A 260 16.76 4.67 4.46
N ARG A 261 16.73 3.50 3.81
CA ARG A 261 17.90 2.59 3.69
C ARG A 261 19.09 3.29 3.03
N ALA A 262 18.84 4.10 2.02
CA ALA A 262 19.89 4.79 1.27
C ALA A 262 20.59 5.87 2.11
N ILE A 263 19.84 6.69 2.86
CA ILE A 263 20.42 7.80 3.63
C ILE A 263 20.93 7.40 5.01
N THR A 264 20.37 6.33 5.61
CA THR A 264 20.80 5.87 6.95
C THR A 264 21.78 4.71 6.91
N GLY A 265 21.81 3.93 5.83
CA GLY A 265 22.53 2.66 5.79
C GLY A 265 21.87 1.54 6.59
N VAL A 266 20.74 1.81 7.27
CA VAL A 266 20.03 0.86 8.11
C VAL A 266 18.84 0.30 7.33
N LEU A 267 18.64 -1.02 7.35
CA LEU A 267 17.42 -1.65 6.84
C LEU A 267 16.34 -1.50 7.92
N PRO A 268 15.15 -0.94 7.59
CA PRO A 268 14.06 -0.90 8.56
C PRO A 268 13.62 -2.32 8.94
N ASP A 269 13.12 -2.48 10.16
CA ASP A 269 12.47 -3.72 10.57
C ASP A 269 11.29 -4.06 9.66
N GLU A 270 10.98 -5.35 9.56
CA GLU A 270 9.80 -5.80 8.80
C GLU A 270 8.54 -5.13 9.32
N SER A 271 7.70 -4.67 8.40
CA SER A 271 6.51 -3.91 8.73
C SER A 271 5.54 -4.65 9.65
N VAL A 272 5.50 -5.99 9.58
CA VAL A 272 4.67 -6.82 10.48
C VAL A 272 5.15 -6.75 11.94
N ASN A 273 6.46 -6.67 12.17
CA ASN A 273 7.03 -6.49 13.50
C ASN A 273 6.76 -5.07 14.01
N ARG A 274 6.82 -4.07 13.12
CA ARG A 274 6.53 -2.66 13.42
C ARG A 274 5.07 -2.40 13.79
N VAL A 275 4.14 -3.24 13.34
CA VAL A 275 2.72 -3.18 13.77
C VAL A 275 2.60 -3.52 15.26
N ILE A 276 3.44 -4.43 15.77
CA ILE A 276 3.45 -4.80 17.19
C ILE A 276 4.16 -3.72 18.00
N GLU A 277 5.38 -3.33 17.56
CA GLU A 277 6.17 -2.29 18.21
C GLU A 277 7.02 -1.56 17.16
N ASP A 278 6.74 -0.29 16.91
CA ASP A 278 7.50 0.51 15.95
C ASP A 278 8.71 1.18 16.60
N THR A 279 9.85 0.48 16.55
CA THR A 279 11.14 0.90 17.09
C THR A 279 12.02 1.65 16.08
N VAL A 280 11.53 1.87 14.85
CA VAL A 280 12.30 2.53 13.79
C VAL A 280 12.63 3.97 14.20
N GLN A 281 13.93 4.28 14.28
CA GLN A 281 14.43 5.61 14.55
C GLN A 281 14.27 6.51 13.32
N SER A 282 13.95 7.79 13.53
CA SER A 282 13.91 8.73 12.43
C SER A 282 15.32 8.97 11.86
N PRO A 283 15.46 9.21 10.53
CA PRO A 283 16.77 9.44 9.92
C PRO A 283 17.61 10.51 10.62
N ILE A 284 17.01 11.61 11.07
CA ILE A 284 17.69 12.67 11.80
C ILE A 284 18.19 12.24 13.19
N GLN A 285 17.58 11.23 13.81
CA GLN A 285 18.07 10.67 15.07
C GLN A 285 19.31 9.78 14.87
N ILE A 286 19.44 9.18 13.69
CA ILE A 286 20.62 8.36 13.33
C ILE A 286 21.76 9.26 12.87
N TYR A 287 21.46 10.25 12.04
CA TYR A 287 22.42 11.21 11.51
C TYR A 287 21.84 12.63 11.53
N SER A 288 22.43 13.50 12.33
CA SER A 288 21.96 14.89 12.54
C SER A 288 22.17 15.81 11.33
N ASP A 289 22.95 15.40 10.34
CA ASP A 289 23.14 16.09 9.05
C ASP A 289 21.95 15.91 8.08
N ILE A 290 21.06 14.96 8.36
CA ILE A 290 19.87 14.76 7.54
C ILE A 290 18.84 15.86 7.84
N PRO A 291 18.36 16.61 6.81
CA PRO A 291 17.37 17.66 7.01
C PRO A 291 16.07 17.12 7.63
N GLU A 292 15.54 17.83 8.64
CA GLU A 292 14.31 17.46 9.34
C GLU A 292 13.14 17.21 8.35
N ARG A 293 13.04 18.04 7.31
CA ARG A 293 12.05 17.89 6.25
C ARG A 293 12.11 16.52 5.60
N ILE A 294 13.30 16.07 5.19
CA ILE A 294 13.49 14.76 4.55
C ILE A 294 13.20 13.65 5.55
N SER A 295 13.71 13.76 6.77
CA SER A 295 13.47 12.80 7.85
C SER A 295 11.97 12.62 8.09
N ASN A 296 11.21 13.71 8.29
CA ASN A 296 9.77 13.65 8.54
C ASN A 296 8.98 13.11 7.34
N THR A 297 9.38 13.47 6.10
CA THR A 297 8.74 12.98 4.87
C THR A 297 8.91 11.47 4.72
N VAL A 298 10.14 10.97 4.92
CA VAL A 298 10.46 9.55 4.84
C VAL A 298 9.68 8.77 5.91
N MET A 299 9.71 9.23 7.17
CA MET A 299 8.98 8.58 8.25
C MET A 299 7.46 8.57 8.03
N LYS A 300 6.89 9.66 7.47
CA LYS A 300 5.47 9.70 7.12
C LYS A 300 5.13 8.69 6.02
N GLY A 301 5.94 8.62 4.96
CA GLY A 301 5.72 7.62 3.89
C GLY A 301 5.88 6.18 4.36
N MET A 302 6.74 5.95 5.37
CA MET A 302 6.96 4.64 6.02
C MET A 302 6.01 4.35 7.19
N SER A 303 4.96 5.15 7.41
CA SER A 303 3.98 4.84 8.46
C SER A 303 3.39 3.45 8.24
N ILE A 304 3.22 2.69 9.34
CA ILE A 304 2.53 1.39 9.31
C ILE A 304 1.03 1.54 8.98
N TYR A 305 0.47 2.73 9.24
CA TYR A 305 -0.92 3.09 8.95
C TYR A 305 -1.03 3.70 7.55
N PRO A 306 -1.69 3.05 6.56
CA PRO A 306 -1.83 3.57 5.19
C PRO A 306 -2.46 4.97 5.14
N GLU A 307 -3.44 5.25 6.00
CA GLU A 307 -4.16 6.52 6.07
C GLU A 307 -3.30 7.71 6.56
N ILE A 308 -2.15 7.44 7.16
CA ILE A 308 -1.19 8.48 7.57
C ILE A 308 -0.24 8.82 6.43
N ARG A 309 0.00 7.88 5.52
CA ARG A 309 0.91 8.07 4.38
C ARG A 309 0.39 9.15 3.42
N PHE A 310 1.16 9.43 2.42
CA PHE A 310 0.71 10.23 1.30
C PHE A 310 -0.27 9.42 0.45
N SER A 311 -1.34 10.04 -0.04
CA SER A 311 -2.36 9.37 -0.85
C SER A 311 -1.88 9.06 -2.27
N ASN A 312 -0.95 9.85 -2.79
CA ASN A 312 -0.35 9.73 -4.12
C ASN A 312 1.08 10.26 -4.14
N VAL A 313 1.80 9.96 -5.21
CA VAL A 313 3.21 10.34 -5.36
C VAL A 313 3.44 11.84 -5.55
N ASP A 314 2.45 12.60 -6.05
CA ASP A 314 2.55 14.06 -6.18
C ASP A 314 2.58 14.73 -4.80
N GLU A 315 1.85 14.20 -3.82
CA GLU A 315 1.92 14.68 -2.44
C GLU A 315 3.28 14.39 -1.80
N LEU A 316 3.85 13.20 -2.05
CA LEU A 316 5.18 12.84 -1.61
C LEU A 316 6.23 13.77 -2.23
N LYS A 317 6.15 14.03 -3.53
CA LYS A 317 7.04 14.97 -4.26
C LYS A 317 7.03 16.35 -3.61
N LYS A 318 5.84 16.94 -3.41
CA LYS A 318 5.70 18.26 -2.76
C LYS A 318 6.32 18.31 -1.36
N ALA A 319 6.25 17.20 -0.63
CA ALA A 319 6.86 17.10 0.70
C ALA A 319 8.39 17.01 0.62
N LEU A 320 8.94 16.25 -0.32
CA LEU A 320 10.39 16.17 -0.59
C LEU A 320 10.96 17.50 -1.05
N ASP A 321 10.25 18.24 -1.90
CA ASP A 321 10.67 19.57 -2.38
C ASP A 321 10.51 20.68 -1.33
N GLY A 322 9.75 20.44 -0.26
CA GLY A 322 9.50 21.42 0.80
C GLY A 322 8.30 22.33 0.56
N GLU A 323 7.52 22.08 -0.49
CA GLU A 323 6.28 22.81 -0.77
C GLU A 323 5.17 22.46 0.24
N LYS A 324 5.23 21.27 0.83
CA LYS A 324 4.29 20.80 1.87
C LYS A 324 5.03 20.51 3.16
N LYS A 325 4.67 21.21 4.23
CA LYS A 325 5.22 20.94 5.56
C LYS A 325 4.70 19.61 6.09
N VAL A 326 5.59 18.75 6.52
CA VAL A 326 5.28 17.42 7.07
C VAL A 326 5.61 17.40 8.55
N MET A 327 4.66 16.98 9.36
CA MET A 327 4.89 16.72 10.78
C MET A 327 5.43 15.29 10.97
N GLU A 328 6.14 15.09 12.07
CA GLU A 328 6.53 13.76 12.51
C GLU A 328 5.28 12.87 12.67
N PRO A 329 5.26 11.61 12.15
CA PRO A 329 4.08 10.75 12.17
C PRO A 329 3.50 10.54 13.57
N LYS A 330 4.36 10.38 14.59
CA LYS A 330 3.92 10.24 15.99
C LYS A 330 3.17 11.48 16.49
N LYS A 331 3.58 12.68 16.07
CA LYS A 331 2.86 13.93 16.39
C LYS A 331 1.56 14.04 15.59
N GLU A 332 1.57 13.67 14.31
CA GLU A 332 0.37 13.68 13.45
C GLU A 332 -0.70 12.73 14.00
N LEU A 333 -0.32 11.52 14.40
CA LEU A 333 -1.22 10.55 15.05
C LEU A 333 -1.83 11.13 16.34
N ARG A 334 -1.01 11.73 17.21
CA ARG A 334 -1.52 12.37 18.43
C ARG A 334 -2.51 13.50 18.12
N VAL A 335 -2.20 14.34 17.13
CA VAL A 335 -3.09 15.44 16.73
C VAL A 335 -4.39 14.89 16.13
N ARG A 336 -4.34 13.87 15.28
CA ARG A 336 -5.55 13.24 14.72
C ARG A 336 -6.41 12.60 15.81
N ARG A 337 -5.80 11.87 16.76
CA ARG A 337 -6.51 11.29 17.90
C ARG A 337 -7.14 12.36 18.77
N MET A 338 -6.39 13.42 19.12
CA MET A 338 -6.91 14.55 19.89
C MET A 338 -8.08 15.24 19.19
N LYS A 339 -7.97 15.49 17.87
CA LYS A 339 -9.08 16.03 17.06
C LYS A 339 -10.30 15.12 17.10
N ARG A 340 -10.11 13.81 16.93
CA ARG A 340 -11.19 12.80 16.98
C ARG A 340 -11.86 12.81 18.35
N THR A 341 -11.09 12.85 19.44
CA THR A 341 -11.63 12.96 20.81
C THR A 341 -12.42 14.25 21.01
N ILE A 342 -11.90 15.39 20.53
CA ILE A 342 -12.62 16.68 20.61
C ILE A 342 -13.91 16.63 19.79
N THR A 343 -13.87 16.03 18.58
CA THR A 343 -15.06 15.93 17.72
C THR A 343 -16.13 15.05 18.35
N VAL A 344 -15.75 13.91 18.91
CA VAL A 344 -16.66 13.04 19.68
C VAL A 344 -17.23 13.78 20.87
N GLY A 345 -16.42 14.53 21.61
CA GLY A 345 -16.85 15.36 22.72
C GLY A 345 -17.85 16.45 22.33
N ILE A 346 -17.60 17.14 21.21
CA ILE A 346 -18.53 18.15 20.68
C ILE A 346 -19.84 17.48 20.22
N ALA A 347 -19.76 16.34 19.54
CA ALA A 347 -20.95 15.60 19.11
C ALA A 347 -21.83 15.18 20.30
N LEU A 348 -21.22 14.70 21.40
CA LEU A 348 -21.93 14.38 22.64
C LEU A 348 -22.56 15.60 23.26
N LEU A 349 -21.85 16.74 23.30
CA LEU A 349 -22.42 18.01 23.81
C LEU A 349 -23.62 18.47 22.96
N VAL A 350 -23.57 18.30 21.63
CA VAL A 350 -24.70 18.63 20.75
C VAL A 350 -25.91 17.73 21.06
N VAL A 351 -25.69 16.41 21.25
CA VAL A 351 -26.76 15.46 21.60
C VAL A 351 -27.39 15.83 22.94
N VAL A 352 -26.56 16.14 23.93
CA VAL A 352 -27.05 16.56 25.26
C VAL A 352 -27.77 17.90 25.19
N SER A 353 -27.24 18.90 24.45
CA SER A 353 -27.90 20.20 24.31
C SER A 353 -29.21 20.11 23.52
N MET A 354 -29.29 19.26 22.50
CA MET A 354 -30.53 18.96 21.75
C MET A 354 -31.56 18.29 22.67
N SER A 355 -31.14 17.34 23.47
CA SER A 355 -32.04 16.68 24.45
C SER A 355 -32.59 17.67 25.51
N LEU A 356 -31.73 18.57 25.98
CA LEU A 356 -32.12 19.66 26.88
C LEU A 356 -33.06 20.67 26.20
N TYR A 357 -32.81 21.01 24.93
CA TYR A 357 -33.65 21.92 24.19
C TYR A 357 -35.05 21.33 23.93
N VAL A 358 -35.12 20.08 23.49
CA VAL A 358 -36.36 19.34 23.30
C VAL A 358 -37.14 19.24 24.62
N TYR A 359 -36.44 18.96 25.72
CA TYR A 359 -37.06 18.93 27.07
C TYR A 359 -37.62 20.29 27.47
N ASN A 360 -36.88 21.40 27.22
CA ASN A 360 -37.35 22.76 27.53
C ASN A 360 -38.57 23.19 26.70
N MET A 361 -38.58 22.79 25.42
CA MET A 361 -39.74 22.98 24.53
C MET A 361 -40.96 22.22 25.00
N TYR A 362 -40.80 20.98 25.48
CA TYR A 362 -41.89 20.18 26.09
C TYR A 362 -42.40 20.79 27.40
N LYS A 363 -41.52 21.27 28.23
CA LYS A 363 -41.87 21.93 29.49
C LYS A 363 -42.68 23.23 29.33
N ASN A 364 -42.43 23.94 28.22
CA ASN A 364 -43.12 25.22 27.93
C ASN A 364 -44.44 25.06 27.17
N LYS A 365 -44.72 23.87 26.57
CA LYS A 365 -46.04 23.54 26.07
C LYS A 365 -46.84 22.85 27.17
N LYS A 366 -47.70 23.62 27.83
CA LYS A 366 -48.74 23.07 28.74
C LYS A 366 -49.70 22.18 27.94
N ALA A 367 -49.36 20.93 27.78
CA ALA A 367 -50.25 19.85 27.41
C ALA A 367 -49.83 18.64 28.22
N ASP A 368 -50.79 18.05 28.95
CA ASP A 368 -50.59 16.83 29.74
C ASP A 368 -50.21 15.63 28.87
N VAL A 369 -48.93 15.55 28.47
CA VAL A 369 -48.38 14.34 27.88
C VAL A 369 -47.77 13.55 29.03
N VAL A 370 -48.40 12.43 29.37
CA VAL A 370 -47.85 11.46 30.32
C VAL A 370 -46.55 10.89 29.66
N MET A 371 -45.43 11.43 30.06
CA MET A 371 -44.14 10.85 29.72
C MET A 371 -43.91 9.60 30.56
N ASN A 372 -43.78 8.44 29.92
CA ASN A 372 -43.33 7.24 30.58
C ASN A 372 -41.84 7.40 30.95
N ALA A 373 -41.45 6.84 32.08
CA ALA A 373 -40.03 6.76 32.44
C ALA A 373 -39.27 5.98 31.35
N ALA A 374 -38.12 6.50 30.93
CA ALA A 374 -37.28 5.87 29.90
C ALA A 374 -35.84 5.79 30.39
N ASP A 375 -35.22 4.64 30.15
CA ASP A 375 -33.80 4.45 30.37
C ASP A 375 -33.09 4.54 29.02
N ILE A 376 -32.15 5.46 28.89
CA ILE A 376 -31.29 5.62 27.70
C ILE A 376 -29.94 5.04 28.04
N SER A 377 -29.50 4.05 27.24
CA SER A 377 -28.17 3.47 27.33
C SER A 377 -27.34 3.86 26.11
N ILE A 378 -26.13 4.36 26.34
CA ILE A 378 -25.20 4.83 25.31
C ILE A 378 -23.93 3.99 25.37
N TRP A 379 -23.58 3.34 24.25
CA TRP A 379 -22.32 2.63 24.16
C TRP A 379 -21.33 3.41 23.29
N ILE A 380 -20.09 3.53 23.78
CA ILE A 380 -19.03 4.36 23.20
C ILE A 380 -17.78 3.49 23.02
N ALA A 381 -17.28 3.40 21.80
CA ALA A 381 -16.00 2.74 21.54
C ALA A 381 -14.84 3.65 22.00
N VAL A 382 -13.90 3.06 22.71
CA VAL A 382 -12.68 3.73 23.17
C VAL A 382 -11.46 3.01 22.64
N ASP A 383 -10.46 3.77 22.19
CA ASP A 383 -9.16 3.24 21.82
C ASP A 383 -8.19 3.27 23.02
N ASP A 384 -7.12 2.48 22.96
CA ASP A 384 -6.12 2.35 24.04
C ASP A 384 -5.41 3.66 24.41
N GLN A 385 -5.68 4.76 23.70
CA GLN A 385 -5.04 6.06 23.89
C GLN A 385 -6.03 7.16 24.26
N MET A 386 -7.30 6.83 24.44
CA MET A 386 -8.27 7.76 24.94
C MET A 386 -7.97 8.04 26.42
N ASN A 387 -7.96 9.31 26.79
CA ASN A 387 -7.97 9.66 28.22
C ASN A 387 -9.37 9.31 28.80
N GLU A 388 -9.52 8.06 29.23
CA GLU A 388 -10.77 7.51 29.69
C GLU A 388 -11.33 8.32 30.90
N ASP A 389 -10.45 8.75 31.80
CA ASP A 389 -10.87 9.57 32.96
C ASP A 389 -11.44 10.92 32.54
N GLY A 390 -10.84 11.57 31.53
CA GLY A 390 -11.34 12.82 30.98
C GLY A 390 -12.68 12.67 30.25
N ALA A 391 -12.82 11.61 29.47
CA ALA A 391 -14.06 11.29 28.76
C ALA A 391 -15.19 10.94 29.75
N LYS A 392 -14.87 10.18 30.79
CA LYS A 392 -15.80 9.82 31.86
C LYS A 392 -16.28 11.06 32.62
N ALA A 393 -15.38 11.92 33.06
CA ALA A 393 -15.73 13.15 33.73
C ALA A 393 -16.66 14.06 32.90
N MET A 394 -16.44 14.10 31.59
CA MET A 394 -17.28 14.88 30.69
C MET A 394 -18.68 14.27 30.51
N MET A 395 -18.77 12.94 30.39
CA MET A 395 -20.04 12.23 30.31
C MET A 395 -20.82 12.36 31.58
N ASP A 396 -20.18 12.15 32.75
CA ASP A 396 -20.81 12.27 34.09
C ASP A 396 -21.36 13.67 34.29
N SER A 397 -20.59 14.72 33.95
CA SER A 397 -21.05 16.12 34.06
C SER A 397 -22.25 16.42 33.15
N GLY A 398 -22.23 15.93 31.92
CA GLY A 398 -23.34 16.09 30.97
C GLY A 398 -24.61 15.38 31.42
N ILE A 399 -24.48 14.15 31.91
CA ILE A 399 -25.59 13.35 32.42
C ILE A 399 -26.16 13.96 33.70
N GLU A 400 -25.32 14.42 34.62
CA GLU A 400 -25.74 15.10 35.85
C GLU A 400 -26.51 16.38 35.52
N ALA A 401 -26.04 17.19 34.59
CA ALA A 401 -26.75 18.38 34.14
C ALA A 401 -28.12 18.05 33.51
N PHE A 402 -28.21 16.97 32.75
CA PHE A 402 -29.45 16.49 32.14
C PHE A 402 -30.43 15.94 33.21
N THR A 403 -29.95 15.02 34.06
CA THR A 403 -30.81 14.37 35.09
C THR A 403 -31.27 15.31 36.17
N SER A 404 -30.46 16.33 36.49
CA SER A 404 -30.90 17.38 37.44
C SER A 404 -32.02 18.26 36.89
N SER A 405 -32.25 18.29 35.60
CA SER A 405 -33.31 19.06 34.96
C SER A 405 -34.63 18.29 34.80
N GLN A 406 -34.64 16.98 35.03
CA GLN A 406 -35.83 16.09 34.87
C GLN A 406 -35.64 14.76 35.64
N GLU A 407 -36.76 14.17 36.10
CA GLU A 407 -36.77 12.94 36.94
C GLU A 407 -37.21 11.66 36.18
N LYS A 408 -37.56 11.74 34.89
CA LYS A 408 -38.22 10.64 34.20
C LYS A 408 -37.31 9.88 33.21
N VAL A 409 -36.17 10.46 32.83
CA VAL A 409 -35.26 9.83 31.91
C VAL A 409 -33.91 9.60 32.59
N ASN A 410 -33.52 8.33 32.68
CA ASN A 410 -32.18 7.97 33.14
C ASN A 410 -31.28 7.78 31.94
N VAL A 411 -30.04 8.25 32.02
CA VAL A 411 -29.03 8.05 31.00
C VAL A 411 -27.87 7.28 31.59
N ASN A 412 -27.56 6.13 30.98
CA ASN A 412 -26.42 5.32 31.36
C ASN A 412 -25.50 5.20 30.15
N TYR A 413 -24.21 5.11 30.39
CA TYR A 413 -23.24 4.88 29.30
C TYR A 413 -22.26 3.78 29.66
N LYS A 414 -21.64 3.18 28.61
CA LYS A 414 -20.60 2.17 28.75
C LYS A 414 -19.51 2.48 27.72
N PHE A 415 -18.26 2.55 28.18
CA PHE A 415 -17.10 2.52 27.30
C PHE A 415 -16.72 1.09 27.00
N ILE A 416 -16.42 0.80 25.74
CA ILE A 416 -16.06 -0.53 25.26
C ILE A 416 -14.81 -0.37 24.39
N PRO A 417 -13.74 -1.15 24.61
CA PRO A 417 -12.56 -1.15 23.74
C PRO A 417 -12.95 -1.32 22.27
N GLU A 418 -12.34 -0.54 21.39
CA GLU A 418 -12.68 -0.48 19.98
C GLU A 418 -12.59 -1.87 19.31
N ASP A 419 -11.59 -2.66 19.67
CA ASP A 419 -11.37 -4.03 19.19
C ASP A 419 -12.44 -5.03 19.65
N GLN A 420 -13.14 -4.75 20.74
CA GLN A 420 -14.19 -5.59 21.32
C GLN A 420 -15.60 -5.09 21.01
N TYR A 421 -15.74 -3.84 20.56
CA TYR A 421 -17.04 -3.17 20.45
C TYR A 421 -18.01 -3.93 19.54
N GLY A 422 -17.57 -4.35 18.37
CA GLY A 422 -18.41 -5.10 17.43
C GLY A 422 -18.89 -6.45 17.99
N SER A 423 -18.04 -7.16 18.70
CA SER A 423 -18.38 -8.45 19.31
C SER A 423 -19.35 -8.32 20.50
N GLU A 424 -19.16 -7.29 21.31
CA GLU A 424 -20.07 -6.99 22.43
C GLU A 424 -21.44 -6.50 21.92
N LEU A 425 -21.45 -5.69 20.85
CA LEU A 425 -22.69 -5.22 20.23
C LEU A 425 -23.49 -6.38 19.61
N LEU A 426 -22.82 -7.34 18.97
CA LEU A 426 -23.45 -8.53 18.43
C LEU A 426 -24.05 -9.41 19.54
N LYS A 427 -23.33 -9.63 20.63
CA LYS A 427 -23.86 -10.35 21.80
C LYS A 427 -25.09 -9.67 22.39
N ALA A 428 -25.05 -8.34 22.53
CA ALA A 428 -26.19 -7.58 23.05
C ALA A 428 -27.42 -7.72 22.12
N TYR A 429 -27.19 -7.76 20.80
CA TYR A 429 -28.25 -8.00 19.81
C TYR A 429 -28.87 -9.39 19.96
N GLU A 430 -28.05 -10.42 20.03
CA GLU A 430 -28.49 -11.81 20.22
C GLU A 430 -29.29 -12.01 21.53
N ASN A 431 -28.91 -11.32 22.59
CA ASN A 431 -29.57 -11.37 23.90
C ASN A 431 -30.78 -10.42 24.03
N GLY A 432 -31.04 -9.58 23.05
CA GLY A 432 -32.10 -8.57 23.12
C GLY A 432 -31.80 -7.39 24.06
N GLU A 433 -30.52 -7.20 24.42
CA GLU A 433 -30.04 -6.19 25.38
C GLU A 433 -29.35 -5.00 24.70
N MET A 434 -29.80 -4.66 23.48
CA MET A 434 -29.21 -3.57 22.71
C MET A 434 -29.23 -2.22 23.40
N PRO A 435 -28.15 -1.44 23.38
CA PRO A 435 -28.15 -0.06 23.86
C PRO A 435 -29.11 0.81 23.05
N THR A 436 -29.58 1.89 23.67
CA THR A 436 -30.45 2.84 22.99
C THR A 436 -29.72 3.63 21.91
N ILE A 437 -28.43 3.93 22.15
CA ILE A 437 -27.55 4.64 21.22
C ILE A 437 -26.22 3.86 21.08
N PHE A 438 -25.78 3.60 19.85
CA PHE A 438 -24.54 2.89 19.57
C PHE A 438 -23.85 3.42 18.31
N GLN A 439 -22.57 3.09 18.14
CA GLN A 439 -21.77 3.51 16.98
C GLN A 439 -21.95 2.53 15.82
N ALA A 440 -22.58 3.01 14.76
CA ALA A 440 -23.00 2.22 13.60
C ALA A 440 -21.87 1.56 12.82
N GLN A 441 -20.65 2.10 12.89
CA GLN A 441 -19.50 1.57 12.18
C GLN A 441 -19.07 0.17 12.64
N TYR A 442 -19.52 -0.24 13.82
CA TYR A 442 -19.23 -1.54 14.40
C TYR A 442 -20.43 -2.51 14.35
N ALA A 443 -21.57 -2.05 13.83
CA ALA A 443 -22.77 -2.85 13.73
C ALA A 443 -22.77 -3.75 12.50
N THR A 444 -23.29 -4.98 12.66
CA THR A 444 -23.53 -5.87 11.52
C THR A 444 -24.70 -5.39 10.67
N LYS A 445 -24.85 -5.95 9.45
CA LYS A 445 -25.96 -5.61 8.57
C LYS A 445 -27.32 -5.93 9.21
N GLU A 446 -27.41 -7.02 9.96
CA GLU A 446 -28.64 -7.46 10.66
C GLU A 446 -29.03 -6.47 11.75
N ILE A 447 -28.08 -6.04 12.59
CA ILE A 447 -28.33 -5.02 13.60
C ILE A 447 -28.80 -3.71 12.97
N MET A 448 -28.26 -3.39 11.79
CA MET A 448 -28.61 -2.18 11.07
C MET A 448 -30.00 -2.23 10.42
N GLU A 449 -30.44 -3.39 10.00
CA GLU A 449 -31.79 -3.59 9.43
C GLU A 449 -32.87 -3.47 10.52
N ASP A 450 -32.58 -3.90 11.77
CA ASP A 450 -33.46 -3.79 12.93
C ASP A 450 -33.41 -2.44 13.63
N ALA A 451 -32.44 -1.61 13.34
CA ALA A 451 -32.34 -0.26 13.94
C ALA A 451 -33.54 0.60 13.53
N ALA A 452 -34.00 1.46 14.43
CA ALA A 452 -35.12 2.35 14.17
C ALA A 452 -34.87 3.23 12.93
N SER A 453 -35.92 3.38 12.11
CA SER A 453 -35.90 4.31 10.99
C SER A 453 -35.69 5.74 11.48
N VAL A 454 -34.73 6.44 10.90
CA VAL A 454 -34.40 7.85 11.18
C VAL A 454 -35.57 8.76 10.76
N ASP A 455 -36.45 8.29 9.87
CA ASP A 455 -37.60 9.03 9.37
C ASP A 455 -38.46 9.59 10.48
N LYS A 456 -38.68 8.80 11.56
CA LYS A 456 -39.47 9.27 12.72
C LYS A 456 -38.75 10.35 13.53
N VAL A 457 -37.44 10.28 13.64
CA VAL A 457 -36.64 11.32 14.31
C VAL A 457 -36.69 12.59 13.47
N TYR A 458 -36.59 12.46 12.17
CA TYR A 458 -36.65 13.57 11.23
C TYR A 458 -38.04 14.22 11.19
N GLU A 459 -39.11 13.41 11.13
CA GLU A 459 -40.49 13.86 11.20
C GLU A 459 -40.80 14.59 12.50
N TYR A 460 -40.19 14.14 13.61
CA TYR A 460 -40.31 14.78 14.90
C TYR A 460 -39.56 16.12 14.98
N MET A 461 -38.35 16.20 14.38
CA MET A 461 -37.58 17.44 14.28
C MET A 461 -38.29 18.48 13.38
N GLU A 462 -38.85 18.08 12.25
CA GLU A 462 -39.64 18.94 11.37
C GLU A 462 -40.92 19.48 12.07
N LYS A 463 -41.63 18.62 12.80
CA LYS A 463 -42.84 19.00 13.54
C LYS A 463 -42.54 19.88 14.75
N SER A 464 -41.33 19.85 15.32
CA SER A 464 -40.94 20.67 16.49
C SER A 464 -40.70 22.13 16.10
N GLY A 465 -40.57 22.47 14.83
CA GLY A 465 -40.40 23.86 14.36
C GLY A 465 -39.10 24.50 14.85
N SER A 466 -38.06 23.68 15.15
CA SER A 466 -36.80 24.22 15.61
C SER A 466 -35.90 24.53 14.39
N ASP A 467 -35.71 25.80 14.13
CA ASP A 467 -34.82 26.32 13.12
C ASP A 467 -33.31 26.03 13.39
N ASP A 468 -33.01 25.37 14.51
CA ASP A 468 -31.64 25.12 14.99
C ASP A 468 -31.07 23.76 14.59
N CYS A 469 -31.82 22.93 13.87
CA CYS A 469 -31.32 21.68 13.33
C CYS A 469 -30.82 21.88 11.89
N TYR A 470 -29.61 22.41 11.74
CA TYR A 470 -28.91 22.48 10.44
C TYR A 470 -28.42 21.09 10.01
N LEU A 471 -29.34 20.23 9.60
CA LEU A 471 -28.98 19.16 8.68
C LEU A 471 -28.90 19.78 7.29
N LEU A 472 -27.69 19.89 6.75
CA LEU A 472 -27.48 20.40 5.41
C LEU A 472 -28.38 19.62 4.44
N GLU A 473 -29.18 20.34 3.66
CA GLU A 473 -30.18 19.79 2.73
C GLU A 473 -29.59 18.72 1.78
N ASN A 474 -28.29 18.84 1.49
CA ASN A 474 -27.52 17.89 0.67
C ASN A 474 -27.34 16.49 1.33
N TYR A 475 -27.63 16.34 2.61
CA TYR A 475 -27.53 15.05 3.33
C TYR A 475 -28.90 14.42 3.60
N LYS A 476 -29.99 15.13 3.32
CA LYS A 476 -31.36 14.66 3.58
C LYS A 476 -31.62 13.31 2.91
N ASN A 477 -31.34 13.18 1.61
CA ASN A 477 -31.51 11.94 0.85
C ASN A 477 -30.59 10.81 1.33
N SER A 478 -29.34 11.16 1.69
CA SER A 478 -28.35 10.19 2.20
C SER A 478 -28.71 9.63 3.57
N ILE A 479 -29.37 10.41 4.40
CA ILE A 479 -29.88 10.00 5.73
C ILE A 479 -31.10 9.07 5.57
N GLU A 480 -32.03 9.40 4.69
CA GLU A 480 -33.22 8.60 4.41
C GLU A 480 -32.85 7.20 3.90
N GLU A 481 -31.86 7.10 2.98
CA GLU A 481 -31.39 5.83 2.43
C GLU A 481 -30.55 5.01 3.43
N SER A 482 -29.73 5.66 4.25
CA SER A 482 -28.72 4.99 5.09
C SER A 482 -29.19 4.65 6.49
N LYS A 483 -30.32 5.21 6.95
CA LYS A 483 -30.79 5.16 8.35
C LYS A 483 -29.74 5.68 9.36
N LYS A 484 -28.93 6.65 8.98
CA LYS A 484 -27.78 7.14 9.75
C LYS A 484 -27.86 8.66 9.93
N ILE A 485 -27.63 9.15 11.14
CA ILE A 485 -27.50 10.58 11.44
C ILE A 485 -26.01 10.90 11.58
N PRO A 486 -25.40 11.69 10.67
CA PRO A 486 -24.02 12.08 10.83
C PRO A 486 -23.88 13.11 11.97
N LEU A 487 -23.01 12.83 12.93
CA LEU A 487 -22.68 13.75 14.01
C LEU A 487 -21.58 14.74 13.66
N SER A 488 -20.79 14.43 12.62
CA SER A 488 -19.84 15.33 11.96
C SER A 488 -19.42 14.77 10.61
N PHE A 489 -18.77 15.58 9.76
CA PHE A 489 -18.23 15.13 8.46
C PHE A 489 -17.09 14.09 8.56
N GLU A 490 -16.54 13.87 9.76
CA GLU A 490 -15.47 12.89 10.04
C GLU A 490 -15.83 11.95 11.19
N ALA A 491 -17.02 12.05 11.78
CA ALA A 491 -17.42 11.25 12.93
C ALA A 491 -18.20 10.01 12.53
N PRO A 492 -18.09 8.94 13.33
CA PRO A 492 -18.96 7.77 13.18
C PRO A 492 -20.43 8.15 13.39
N VAL A 493 -21.29 7.45 12.69
CA VAL A 493 -22.73 7.68 12.68
C VAL A 493 -23.36 6.94 13.86
N VAL A 494 -24.30 7.59 14.57
CA VAL A 494 -25.00 7.04 15.74
C VAL A 494 -26.41 6.59 15.36
N TYR A 495 -26.84 5.45 15.85
CA TYR A 495 -28.18 4.89 15.65
C TYR A 495 -28.96 4.86 16.96
N VAL A 496 -30.25 5.07 16.86
CA VAL A 496 -31.19 5.01 17.98
C VAL A 496 -32.05 3.76 17.85
N LYS A 497 -32.12 2.97 18.93
CA LYS A 497 -32.98 1.78 19.00
C LYS A 497 -34.44 2.18 18.83
N ARG A 498 -35.21 1.36 18.13
CA ARG A 498 -36.66 1.48 18.06
C ARG A 498 -37.26 1.33 19.48
N ILE A 499 -37.87 2.37 20.01
CA ILE A 499 -38.62 2.34 21.26
C ILE A 499 -40.06 1.88 20.99
#